data_37b47b4ad34ecb539af02798e3a75540
#
_entry.id   37b47b4ad34ecb539af02798e3a75540
#
_cell.length_a   1.000
_cell.length_b   1.000
_cell.length_c   1.000
_cell.angle_alpha   90.00
_cell.angle_beta   90.00
_cell.angle_gamma   90.00
#
_symmetry.space_group_name_H-M   'P 1'
#
loop_
_entity.id
_entity.type
_entity.pdbx_description
1 polymer ?
#
loop_
_entity_poly.entity_id
_entity_poly.type
_entity_poly.pdbx_seq_one_letter_code
_entity_poly.pdbx_strand_id
1 'polypeptide(L)'
;MDPQQXLLLELAWHALENAGVDPEKFAGKIGVFCGVGNNTYYLNNVLKNHEKLEDYGPLQAMVANEKDYAATRLAHKLNLVGPALSIHTACSTSLVAVAEAVEAIRHGRCDIAIAGGASVAFPQQQPHTHEEGSIYTRDGH
;
A
#
# COMPACT_ATOMS: atom_id res chain seq x y z
N MET A 1 10.32 -2.91 7.39
CA MET A 1 9.24 -2.89 6.38
C MET A 1 8.44 -1.61 6.53
N ASP A 2 7.97 -1.07 5.42
CA ASP A 2 7.12 0.12 5.40
C ASP A 2 5.85 -0.12 6.25
N PRO A 3 5.59 0.72 7.26
CA PRO A 3 4.35 0.57 8.06
C PRO A 3 3.08 0.63 7.25
N GLN A 4 3.07 1.37 6.14
CA GLN A 4 1.90 1.45 5.26
C GLN A 4 1.58 0.10 4.63
N GLN A 5 2.58 -0.67 4.31
CA GLN A 5 2.38 -2.02 3.78
C GLN A 5 1.84 -3.00 4.81
N UNK A 6 2.08 -2.74 5.97
CA UNK A 6 1.59 -3.46 6.90
C UNK A 6 0.28 -3.21 7.17
N LEU A 7 -0.04 -2.00 7.24
CA LEU A 7 -1.43 -1.59 7.42
C LEU A 7 -2.34 -2.08 6.28
N LEU A 8 -1.86 -1.96 5.05
CA LEU A 8 -2.61 -2.48 3.90
C LEU A 8 -2.90 -3.99 4.04
N LEU A 9 -1.94 -4.74 4.54
CA LEU A 9 -2.11 -6.18 4.71
C LEU A 9 -3.20 -6.47 5.75
N GLU A 10 -3.20 -5.76 6.86
CA GLU A 10 -4.23 -5.90 7.89
C GLU A 10 -5.62 -5.53 7.37
N LEU A 11 -5.69 -4.39 6.66
CA LEU A 11 -6.96 -3.91 6.09
C LEU A 11 -7.49 -4.86 5.02
N ALA A 12 -6.61 -5.43 4.20
CA ALA A 12 -6.99 -6.40 3.18
C ALA A 12 -7.57 -7.67 3.83
N TRP A 13 -6.94 -8.15 4.90
CA TRP A 13 -7.45 -9.28 5.66
C TRP A 13 -8.85 -9.00 6.21
N HIS A 14 -9.03 -7.84 6.85
CA HIS A 14 -10.33 -7.44 7.39
C HIS A 14 -11.38 -7.28 6.29
N ALA A 15 -10.98 -6.76 5.13
CA ALA A 15 -11.91 -6.61 4.00
C ALA A 15 -12.39 -7.98 3.49
N LEU A 16 -11.49 -8.95 3.40
CA LEU A 16 -11.84 -10.32 3.00
C LEU A 16 -12.76 -10.96 4.04
N GLU A 17 -12.46 -10.80 5.33
CA GLU A 17 -13.33 -11.30 6.41
C GLU A 17 -14.73 -10.68 6.33
N ASN A 18 -14.78 -9.37 6.15
CA ASN A 18 -16.06 -8.64 6.06
C ASN A 18 -16.88 -9.08 4.83
N ALA A 19 -16.20 -9.43 3.75
CA ALA A 19 -16.82 -9.94 2.53
C ALA A 19 -17.23 -11.42 2.63
N GLY A 20 -16.81 -12.10 3.70
CA GLY A 20 -17.07 -13.53 3.86
C GLY A 20 -16.23 -14.39 2.93
N VAL A 21 -15.06 -13.90 2.53
CA VAL A 21 -14.19 -14.59 1.58
C VAL A 21 -12.97 -15.14 2.32
N ASP A 22 -12.82 -16.47 2.28
CA ASP A 22 -11.61 -17.15 2.73
C ASP A 22 -10.70 -17.33 1.52
N PRO A 23 -9.56 -16.62 1.45
CA PRO A 23 -8.72 -16.71 0.26
C PRO A 23 -8.15 -18.10 -0.01
N GLU A 24 -8.03 -18.95 1.02
CA GLU A 24 -7.54 -20.33 0.84
C GLU A 24 -8.59 -21.23 0.18
N LYS A 25 -9.86 -20.88 0.31
CA LYS A 25 -10.97 -21.69 -0.20
C LYS A 25 -11.65 -21.11 -1.43
N PHE A 26 -11.38 -19.84 -1.73
CA PHE A 26 -12.02 -19.17 -2.86
C PHE A 26 -11.48 -19.75 -4.17
N ALA A 27 -12.40 -20.28 -5.00
CA ALA A 27 -12.03 -21.00 -6.22
C ALA A 27 -11.62 -20.06 -7.37
N GLY A 28 -11.93 -18.77 -7.26
CA GLY A 28 -11.67 -17.80 -8.32
C GLY A 28 -10.36 -17.03 -8.10
N LYS A 29 -10.18 -15.99 -8.89
CA LYS A 29 -9.02 -15.10 -8.84
C LYS A 29 -9.37 -13.85 -8.05
N ILE A 30 -8.52 -13.52 -7.06
CA ILE A 30 -8.65 -12.30 -6.28
C ILE A 30 -7.56 -11.33 -6.73
N GLY A 31 -7.96 -10.20 -7.30
CA GLY A 31 -7.03 -9.16 -7.73
C GLY A 31 -6.69 -8.19 -6.60
N VAL A 32 -5.54 -7.53 -6.72
CA VAL A 32 -5.09 -6.51 -5.77
C VAL A 32 -4.68 -5.25 -6.53
N PHE A 33 -5.30 -4.14 -6.21
CA PHE A 33 -5.03 -2.84 -6.84
C PHE A 33 -4.89 -1.82 -5.71
N CYS A 34 -3.64 -1.47 -5.36
CA CYS A 34 -3.45 -0.60 -4.20
C CYS A 34 -2.20 0.25 -4.33
N GLY A 35 -2.17 1.33 -3.56
CA GLY A 35 -1.02 2.20 -3.51
C GLY A 35 -0.74 2.68 -2.10
N VAL A 36 0.47 3.18 -1.89
CA VAL A 36 0.89 3.75 -0.60
C VAL A 36 1.53 5.11 -0.83
N GLY A 37 1.47 5.93 0.19
CA GLY A 37 2.11 7.24 0.17
C GLY A 37 3.63 7.14 0.24
N ASN A 38 4.30 8.28 0.29
CA ASN A 38 5.76 8.33 0.44
C ASN A 38 6.16 7.69 1.77
N ASN A 39 7.17 6.83 1.72
CA ASN A 39 7.62 6.10 2.91
C ASN A 39 8.60 6.96 3.72
N THR A 40 8.07 7.87 4.52
CA THR A 40 8.87 8.75 5.39
C THR A 40 9.56 7.95 6.50
N TYR A 41 9.02 6.81 6.89
CA TYR A 41 9.68 5.91 7.84
C TYR A 41 11.00 5.38 7.28
N TYR A 42 11.01 5.00 6.01
CA TYR A 42 12.23 4.52 5.33
C TYR A 42 13.30 5.59 5.33
N LEU A 43 12.92 6.82 4.94
CA LEU A 43 13.84 7.94 4.88
C LEU A 43 14.39 8.32 6.25
N ASN A 44 13.55 8.35 7.27
CA ASN A 44 13.93 8.87 8.58
C ASN A 44 14.53 7.83 9.53
N ASN A 45 14.16 6.56 9.36
CA ASN A 45 14.52 5.52 10.32
C ASN A 45 15.43 4.44 9.75
N VAL A 46 15.21 4.04 8.49
CA VAL A 46 15.98 2.93 7.90
C VAL A 46 17.27 3.44 7.26
N LEU A 47 17.14 4.42 6.35
CA LEU A 47 18.31 4.94 5.61
C LEU A 47 19.32 5.65 6.50
N LYS A 48 18.88 6.23 7.62
CA LYS A 48 19.78 6.91 8.56
C LYS A 48 20.50 5.93 9.50
N ASN A 49 20.09 4.67 9.54
CA ASN A 49 20.69 3.68 10.42
C ASN A 49 21.61 2.75 9.60
N HIS A 50 22.84 3.22 9.38
CA HIS A 50 23.81 2.54 8.50
C HIS A 50 24.16 1.13 8.99
N GLU A 51 24.31 0.95 10.30
CA GLU A 51 24.64 -0.37 10.87
C GLU A 51 23.57 -1.42 10.51
N LYS A 52 22.32 -1.07 10.76
CA LYS A 52 21.21 -1.98 10.43
C LYS A 52 21.08 -2.22 8.93
N LEU A 53 21.36 -1.18 8.13
CA LEU A 53 21.29 -1.29 6.68
C LEU A 53 22.35 -2.27 6.16
N GLU A 54 23.53 -2.27 6.75
CA GLU A 54 24.61 -3.21 6.40
C GLU A 54 24.22 -4.64 6.79
N ASP A 55 23.61 -4.82 7.96
CA ASP A 55 23.18 -6.15 8.45
C ASP A 55 22.11 -6.77 7.55
N TYR A 56 21.10 -6.00 7.16
CA TYR A 56 19.98 -6.50 6.33
C TYR A 56 20.32 -6.56 4.85
N GLY A 57 21.21 -5.71 4.41
CA GLY A 57 21.55 -5.59 3.01
C GLY A 57 20.64 -4.61 2.27
N PRO A 58 21.20 -3.87 1.30
CA PRO A 58 20.44 -2.83 0.59
C PRO A 58 19.28 -3.37 -0.23
N LEU A 59 19.41 -4.55 -0.82
CA LEU A 59 18.33 -5.16 -1.60
C LEU A 59 17.13 -5.50 -0.72
N GLN A 60 17.38 -6.11 0.45
CA GLN A 60 16.29 -6.44 1.37
C GLN A 60 15.62 -5.19 1.92
N ALA A 61 16.41 -4.16 2.22
CA ALA A 61 15.87 -2.89 2.69
C ALA A 61 14.96 -2.26 1.63
N MET A 62 15.38 -2.29 0.36
CA MET A 62 14.60 -1.78 -0.76
C MET A 62 13.28 -2.55 -0.92
N VAL A 63 13.37 -3.88 -1.02
CA VAL A 63 12.18 -4.74 -1.22
C VAL A 63 11.17 -4.58 -0.08
N ALA A 64 11.66 -4.38 1.15
CA ALA A 64 10.79 -4.25 2.31
C ALA A 64 10.12 -2.87 2.42
N ASN A 65 10.61 -1.86 1.70
CA ASN A 65 10.20 -0.47 1.94
C ASN A 65 9.67 0.27 0.72
N GLU A 66 10.10 -0.11 -0.48
CA GLU A 66 9.66 0.60 -1.68
C GLU A 66 8.21 0.27 -2.04
N LYS A 67 7.51 1.28 -2.51
CA LYS A 67 6.07 1.19 -2.81
C LYS A 67 5.74 0.27 -3.98
N ASP A 68 6.73 -0.01 -4.81
CA ASP A 68 6.60 -0.93 -5.96
C ASP A 68 6.11 -2.32 -5.53
N TYR A 69 6.45 -2.72 -4.31
CA TYR A 69 6.18 -4.07 -3.81
C TYR A 69 4.89 -4.18 -3.00
N ALA A 70 4.13 -3.09 -2.84
CA ALA A 70 2.96 -3.07 -1.96
C ALA A 70 1.90 -4.10 -2.37
N ALA A 71 1.45 -4.06 -3.62
CA ALA A 71 0.38 -4.95 -4.09
C ALA A 71 0.85 -6.40 -4.18
N THR A 72 2.06 -6.63 -4.69
CA THR A 72 2.58 -7.99 -4.85
C THR A 72 2.89 -8.64 -3.50
N ARG A 73 3.35 -7.87 -2.52
CA ARG A 73 3.55 -8.36 -1.15
C ARG A 73 2.23 -8.82 -0.55
N LEU A 74 1.18 -8.01 -0.68
CA LEU A 74 -0.14 -8.34 -0.18
C LEU A 74 -0.66 -9.62 -0.83
N ALA A 75 -0.58 -9.70 -2.16
CA ALA A 75 -1.01 -10.88 -2.90
C ALA A 75 -0.24 -12.14 -2.47
N HIS A 76 1.08 -12.00 -2.30
CA HIS A 76 1.93 -13.12 -1.88
C HIS A 76 1.59 -13.59 -0.46
N LYS A 77 1.44 -12.66 0.48
CA LYS A 77 1.19 -12.99 1.88
C LYS A 77 -0.16 -13.65 2.10
N LEU A 78 -1.16 -13.25 1.32
CA LEU A 78 -2.51 -13.83 1.42
C LEU A 78 -2.77 -14.93 0.37
N ASN A 79 -1.75 -15.29 -0.40
CA ASN A 79 -1.80 -16.31 -1.45
C ASN A 79 -2.94 -16.04 -2.44
N LEU A 80 -3.04 -14.79 -2.90
CA LEU A 80 -4.09 -14.38 -3.82
C LEU A 80 -3.65 -14.59 -5.26
N VAL A 81 -4.48 -15.25 -6.05
CA VAL A 81 -4.24 -15.52 -7.46
C VAL A 81 -5.08 -14.55 -8.28
N GLY A 82 -4.44 -13.63 -8.93
CA GLY A 82 -5.07 -12.59 -9.73
C GLY A 82 -4.07 -11.49 -10.01
N PRO A 83 -4.44 -10.48 -10.78
CA PRO A 83 -3.55 -9.34 -11.02
C PRO A 83 -3.20 -8.64 -9.72
N ALA A 84 -1.94 -8.25 -9.55
CA ALA A 84 -1.49 -7.48 -8.40
C ALA A 84 -0.71 -6.28 -8.90
N LEU A 85 -1.31 -5.10 -8.80
CA LEU A 85 -0.79 -3.87 -9.38
C LEU A 85 -0.69 -2.76 -8.33
N SER A 86 0.52 -2.23 -8.18
CA SER A 86 0.73 -1.03 -7.36
C SER A 86 0.38 0.20 -8.19
N ILE A 87 -0.47 1.07 -7.65
CA ILE A 87 -1.02 2.23 -8.35
C ILE A 87 -0.61 3.49 -7.58
N HIS A 88 -0.01 4.43 -8.30
CA HIS A 88 0.50 5.67 -7.69
C HIS A 88 0.12 6.85 -8.57
N THR A 89 -1.02 7.47 -8.25
CA THR A 89 -1.52 8.65 -8.95
C THR A 89 -1.78 9.80 -7.96
N ALA A 90 -0.95 9.88 -6.92
CA ALA A 90 -1.02 10.91 -5.87
C ALA A 90 -2.39 10.90 -5.19
N CYS A 91 -3.07 12.05 -5.10
CA CYS A 91 -4.35 12.17 -4.38
C CYS A 91 -5.44 11.26 -4.95
N SER A 92 -5.37 10.92 -6.22
CA SER A 92 -6.39 10.08 -6.88
C SER A 92 -6.11 8.59 -6.77
N THR A 93 -5.05 8.16 -6.09
CA THR A 93 -4.57 6.76 -6.08
C THR A 93 -5.68 5.77 -5.75
N SER A 94 -6.41 5.96 -4.64
CA SER A 94 -7.41 4.97 -4.24
C SER A 94 -8.59 4.89 -5.20
N LEU A 95 -9.00 6.03 -5.77
CA LEU A 95 -10.09 6.04 -6.75
C LEU A 95 -9.67 5.36 -8.07
N VAL A 96 -8.43 5.62 -8.52
CA VAL A 96 -7.88 4.94 -9.71
C VAL A 96 -7.76 3.44 -9.44
N ALA A 97 -7.33 3.04 -8.23
CA ALA A 97 -7.27 1.62 -7.86
C ALA A 97 -8.64 0.95 -7.98
N VAL A 98 -9.70 1.61 -7.51
CA VAL A 98 -11.07 1.09 -7.64
C VAL A 98 -11.47 0.99 -9.12
N ALA A 99 -11.18 2.02 -9.93
CA ALA A 99 -11.51 2.00 -11.35
C ALA A 99 -10.81 0.86 -12.09
N GLU A 100 -9.52 0.63 -11.80
CA GLU A 100 -8.75 -0.46 -12.41
C GLU A 100 -9.29 -1.84 -11.97
N ALA A 101 -9.69 -1.95 -10.69
CA ALA A 101 -10.29 -3.18 -10.17
C ALA A 101 -11.61 -3.50 -10.89
N VAL A 102 -12.46 -2.48 -11.09
CA VAL A 102 -13.74 -2.63 -11.80
C VAL A 102 -13.47 -3.12 -13.24
N GLU A 103 -12.52 -2.50 -13.93
CA GLU A 103 -12.16 -2.89 -15.29
C GLU A 103 -11.60 -4.32 -15.34
N ALA A 104 -10.79 -4.71 -14.36
CA ALA A 104 -10.23 -6.07 -14.29
C ALA A 104 -11.34 -7.10 -14.12
N ILE A 105 -12.34 -6.83 -13.28
CA ILE A 105 -13.48 -7.73 -13.08
C ILE A 105 -14.33 -7.79 -14.35
N ARG A 106 -14.63 -6.64 -14.95
CA ARG A 106 -15.45 -6.57 -16.17
C ARG A 106 -14.83 -7.33 -17.33
N HIS A 107 -13.50 -7.34 -17.41
CA HIS A 107 -12.77 -8.04 -18.49
C HIS A 107 -12.37 -9.47 -18.11
N GLY A 108 -12.85 -9.98 -16.97
CA GLY A 108 -12.61 -11.36 -16.56
C GLY A 108 -11.19 -11.65 -16.10
N ARG A 109 -10.40 -10.62 -15.76
CA ARG A 109 -9.02 -10.80 -15.25
C ARG A 109 -8.99 -11.28 -13.81
N CYS A 110 -10.05 -10.96 -13.06
CA CYS A 110 -10.27 -11.50 -11.71
C CYS A 110 -11.76 -11.57 -11.41
N ASP A 111 -12.12 -12.29 -10.36
CA ASP A 111 -13.51 -12.50 -9.97
C ASP A 111 -13.96 -11.53 -8.90
N ILE A 112 -13.06 -11.24 -7.96
CA ILE A 112 -13.22 -10.16 -6.99
C ILE A 112 -11.88 -9.42 -6.90
N ALA A 113 -11.89 -8.26 -6.26
CA ALA A 113 -10.68 -7.46 -6.14
C ALA A 113 -10.65 -6.69 -4.82
N ILE A 114 -9.43 -6.56 -4.29
CA ILE A 114 -9.12 -5.65 -3.20
C ILE A 114 -8.58 -4.37 -3.85
N ALA A 115 -9.16 -3.21 -3.48
CA ALA A 115 -8.73 -1.94 -4.06
C ALA A 115 -8.67 -0.87 -2.98
N GLY A 116 -7.63 -0.04 -3.01
CA GLY A 116 -7.53 1.05 -2.04
C GLY A 116 -6.13 1.62 -1.91
N GLY A 117 -5.92 2.33 -0.81
CA GLY A 117 -4.62 2.94 -0.55
C GLY A 117 -4.42 3.25 0.92
N ALA A 118 -3.16 3.46 1.29
CA ALA A 118 -2.79 3.86 2.65
C ALA A 118 -1.76 4.98 2.59
N SER A 119 -1.88 5.93 3.51
CA SER A 119 -0.91 7.01 3.65
C SER A 119 -0.69 7.28 5.14
N VAL A 120 0.54 7.01 5.59
CA VAL A 120 0.94 7.24 6.98
C VAL A 120 2.25 8.01 6.98
N ALA A 121 2.22 9.21 7.49
CA ALA A 121 3.43 10.03 7.64
C ALA A 121 4.16 9.65 8.91
N PHE A 122 5.48 9.67 8.87
CA PHE A 122 6.32 9.40 10.04
C PHE A 122 7.44 10.45 10.10
N PRO A 123 7.71 11.06 11.26
CA PRO A 123 6.97 10.89 12.54
C PRO A 123 5.55 11.45 12.48
N GLN A 124 4.65 10.83 13.23
CA GLN A 124 3.22 11.19 13.19
C GLN A 124 2.95 12.57 13.79
N GLN A 125 3.73 12.94 14.81
CA GLN A 125 3.61 14.25 15.42
C GLN A 125 4.69 15.16 14.83
N GLN A 126 4.28 16.05 13.96
CA GLN A 126 5.15 17.06 13.37
C GLN A 126 4.52 18.44 13.52
N PRO A 127 5.32 19.46 13.77
CA PRO A 127 4.78 20.82 13.77
C PRO A 127 4.15 21.14 12.42
N HIS A 128 3.00 21.76 12.45
CA HIS A 128 2.38 22.23 11.22
C HIS A 128 3.11 23.46 10.72
N THR A 129 3.62 23.41 9.52
CA THR A 129 4.28 24.54 8.89
C THR A 129 3.49 24.92 7.63
N HIS A 130 2.95 26.12 7.64
CA HIS A 130 2.25 26.61 6.45
C HIS A 130 3.27 27.16 5.45
N GLU A 131 3.10 26.79 4.21
CA GLU A 131 3.91 27.28 3.10
C GLU A 131 2.96 27.91 2.09
N GLU A 132 3.24 29.16 1.70
CA GLU A 132 2.39 29.89 0.75
C GLU A 132 2.35 29.14 -0.58
N GLY A 133 1.15 28.95 -1.11
CA GLY A 133 0.94 28.15 -2.32
C GLY A 133 0.75 26.66 -2.06
N SER A 134 0.86 26.24 -0.79
CA SER A 134 0.62 24.84 -0.39
C SER A 134 -0.87 24.50 -0.50
N ILE A 135 -1.15 23.21 -0.68
CA ILE A 135 -2.51 22.68 -0.66
C ILE A 135 -3.03 22.49 0.77
N TYR A 136 -2.17 22.66 1.77
CA TYR A 136 -2.54 22.46 3.17
C TYR A 136 -3.08 23.74 3.80
N THR A 137 -3.94 23.56 4.81
CA THR A 137 -4.55 24.67 5.51
C THR A 137 -3.51 25.47 6.31
N ARG A 138 -3.83 26.74 6.63
CA ARG A 138 -2.94 27.58 7.43
C ARG A 138 -2.85 27.15 8.89
N ASP A 139 -3.96 26.67 9.43
CA ASP A 139 -4.11 26.35 10.86
C ASP A 139 -3.94 24.88 11.20
N GLY A 140 -3.71 24.04 10.20
CA GLY A 140 -3.50 22.61 10.42
C GLY A 140 -4.77 21.80 10.67
N HIS A 141 -5.97 22.38 10.39
CA HIS A 141 -7.26 21.70 10.55
C HIS A 141 -7.99 21.48 9.24
#